data_5b17d329c1910893227cee005eb693c8
#
_entry.id   5b17d329c1910893227cee005eb693c8
#
_cell.length_a   1.000
_cell.length_b   1.000
_cell.length_c   1.000
_cell.angle_alpha   90.00
_cell.angle_beta   90.00
_cell.angle_gamma   90.00
#
_symmetry.space_group_name_H-M   'P 1'
#
loop_
_entity.id
_entity.type
_entity.pdbx_description
1 polymer ?
#
loop_
_entity_poly.entity_id
_entity_poly.type
_entity_poly.pdbx_seq_one_letter_code
_entity_poly.pdbx_strand_id
1 'polypeptide(L)'
;HAGGGLQPIHAEVLTAHYGAAYAGLLEKTLGAPLAAAGSEYALWHRDPDLQVDKAAPLPLRSEWFPGWQVGVLRGGEAHGHTAFYFNGYAQGGHRHSDTLGISYIARGVEMAADRGYIWDDPRGAWTKGTLSHNIASVDGQKQNHRDRRSMLELFGRGPGVEIVQAAALAYEQCDLYRRTCALVQRTDGGTYAVDFFRLA
;
A
#
# COMPACT_ATOMS: atom_id res chain seq x y z
N HIS A 1 8.04 -10.88 -3.34
CA HIS A 1 8.45 -9.82 -2.43
C HIS A 1 9.89 -10.05 -2.04
N ALA A 2 10.83 -9.34 -2.65
CA ALA A 2 12.02 -8.97 -1.94
C ALA A 2 11.53 -8.16 -0.74
N GLY A 3 11.55 -8.74 0.44
CA GLY A 3 11.01 -8.13 1.64
C GLY A 3 11.73 -6.84 1.97
N GLY A 4 11.28 -5.75 1.37
CA GLY A 4 11.64 -4.40 1.76
C GLY A 4 10.97 -4.07 3.07
N GLY A 5 11.40 -4.73 4.14
CA GLY A 5 11.01 -4.35 5.49
C GLY A 5 11.47 -2.92 5.79
N LEU A 6 10.82 -2.28 6.74
CA LEU A 6 11.25 -0.98 7.25
C LEU A 6 12.69 -1.13 7.76
N GLN A 7 13.63 -0.39 7.18
CA GLN A 7 15.01 -0.39 7.63
C GLN A 7 15.14 0.45 8.91
N PRO A 8 16.09 0.14 9.81
CA PRO A 8 16.28 0.91 11.04
C PRO A 8 16.39 2.42 10.80
N ILE A 9 17.09 2.84 9.76
CA ILE A 9 17.21 4.26 9.42
C ILE A 9 15.85 4.92 9.11
N HIS A 10 14.93 4.24 8.45
CA HIS A 10 13.59 4.78 8.17
C HIS A 10 12.80 4.97 9.46
N ALA A 11 12.91 4.03 10.42
CA ALA A 11 12.25 4.15 11.72
C ALA A 11 12.86 5.27 12.56
N GLU A 12 14.18 5.48 12.52
CA GLU A 12 14.84 6.61 13.15
C GLU A 12 14.34 7.95 12.60
N VAL A 13 14.27 8.08 11.27
CA VAL A 13 13.77 9.28 10.62
C VAL A 13 12.31 9.54 11.01
N LEU A 14 11.45 8.51 10.99
CA LEU A 14 10.06 8.64 11.39
C LEU A 14 9.94 9.10 12.85
N THR A 15 10.74 8.53 13.75
CA THR A 15 10.73 8.89 15.17
C THR A 15 11.20 10.33 15.38
N ALA A 16 12.28 10.73 14.73
CA ALA A 16 12.82 12.09 14.85
C ALA A 16 11.87 13.17 14.31
N HIS A 17 11.14 12.89 13.22
CA HIS A 17 10.26 13.87 12.59
C HIS A 17 8.81 13.82 13.07
N TYR A 18 8.32 12.66 13.50
CA TYR A 18 6.90 12.45 13.84
C TYR A 18 6.68 12.04 15.30
N GLY A 19 7.76 11.94 16.09
CA GLY A 19 7.70 11.84 17.54
C GLY A 19 7.57 10.42 18.09
N ALA A 20 7.35 10.36 19.39
CA ALA A 20 7.40 9.15 20.23
C ALA A 20 6.44 8.03 19.81
N ALA A 21 5.37 8.33 19.09
CA ALA A 21 4.46 7.30 18.56
C ALA A 21 5.15 6.27 17.64
N TYR A 22 6.29 6.64 17.05
CA TYR A 22 7.10 5.75 16.21
C TYR A 22 8.24 5.05 16.96
N ALA A 23 8.49 5.42 18.21
CA ALA A 23 9.59 4.84 19.02
C ALA A 23 9.42 3.33 19.25
N GLY A 24 8.21 2.86 19.49
CA GLY A 24 7.91 1.43 19.60
C GLY A 24 8.16 0.65 18.29
N LEU A 25 7.87 1.27 17.14
CA LEU A 25 8.19 0.71 15.84
C LEU A 25 9.70 0.64 15.63
N LEU A 26 10.44 1.67 16.06
CA LEU A 26 11.89 1.71 15.99
C LEU A 26 12.52 0.57 16.78
N GLU A 27 12.14 0.36 18.04
CA GLU A 27 12.63 -0.78 18.84
C GLU A 27 12.34 -2.12 18.18
N LYS A 28 11.13 -2.31 17.67
CA LYS A 28 10.75 -3.52 16.94
C LYS A 28 11.62 -3.75 15.70
N THR A 29 11.93 -2.68 14.98
CA THR A 29 12.74 -2.73 13.76
C THR A 29 14.20 -3.01 14.04
N LEU A 30 14.72 -2.45 15.13
CA LEU A 30 16.08 -2.68 15.60
C LEU A 30 16.26 -4.07 16.24
N GLY A 31 15.17 -4.68 16.73
CA GLY A 31 15.22 -5.92 17.49
C GLY A 31 15.87 -5.78 18.88
N ALA A 32 16.01 -4.55 19.39
CA ALA A 32 16.65 -4.22 20.65
C ALA A 32 16.07 -2.94 21.26
N PRO A 33 16.14 -2.76 22.59
CA PRO A 33 15.81 -1.50 23.23
C PRO A 33 16.63 -0.33 22.65
N LEU A 34 16.05 0.85 22.56
CA LEU A 34 16.73 2.04 22.01
C LEU A 34 18.04 2.34 22.74
N ALA A 35 18.09 2.15 24.07
CA ALA A 35 19.29 2.35 24.88
C ALA A 35 20.46 1.42 24.49
N ALA A 36 20.16 0.26 23.91
CA ALA A 36 21.17 -0.73 23.50
C ALA A 36 21.49 -0.67 21.99
N ALA A 37 20.78 0.18 21.23
CA ALA A 37 20.92 0.26 19.79
C ALA A 37 21.22 1.71 19.38
N GLY A 38 22.26 1.87 18.58
CA GLY A 38 22.68 3.17 18.05
C GLY A 38 22.96 3.11 16.55
N SER A 39 23.02 4.27 15.95
CA SER A 39 23.45 4.48 14.57
C SER A 39 24.06 5.86 14.46
N GLU A 40 24.78 6.15 13.38
CA GLU A 40 25.27 7.50 13.11
C GLU A 40 24.12 8.52 13.09
N TYR A 41 23.01 8.17 12.47
CA TYR A 41 21.83 9.03 12.46
C TYR A 41 21.26 9.25 13.88
N ALA A 42 21.20 8.20 14.70
CA ALA A 42 20.70 8.28 16.07
C ALA A 42 21.58 9.20 16.92
N LEU A 43 22.90 9.19 16.72
CA LEU A 43 23.82 10.05 17.44
C LEU A 43 23.51 11.55 17.27
N TRP A 44 23.09 11.94 16.08
CA TRP A 44 22.84 13.34 15.74
C TRP A 44 21.38 13.77 15.87
N HIS A 45 20.44 12.84 15.79
CA HIS A 45 19.02 13.17 15.60
C HIS A 45 18.06 12.51 16.58
N ARG A 46 18.50 11.47 17.32
CA ARG A 46 17.63 10.84 18.32
C ARG A 46 17.59 11.71 19.58
N ASP A 47 16.37 11.99 20.04
CA ASP A 47 16.17 12.60 21.35
C ASP A 47 16.68 11.64 22.44
N PRO A 48 17.64 12.05 23.29
CA PRO A 48 18.17 11.21 24.37
C PRO A 48 17.10 10.86 25.43
N ASP A 49 16.07 11.70 25.58
CA ASP A 49 14.98 11.52 26.53
C ASP A 49 13.75 10.85 25.91
N LEU A 50 13.88 10.34 24.69
CA LEU A 50 12.79 9.69 23.97
C LEU A 50 12.23 8.51 24.77
N GLN A 51 10.96 8.65 25.16
CA GLN A 51 10.22 7.59 25.84
C GLN A 51 9.54 6.68 24.84
N VAL A 52 9.64 5.37 25.08
CA VAL A 52 9.02 4.36 24.21
C VAL A 52 7.68 3.93 24.83
N ASP A 53 6.60 4.26 24.18
CA ASP A 53 5.30 3.66 24.46
C ASP A 53 5.04 2.52 23.46
N LYS A 54 5.29 1.29 23.90
CA LYS A 54 5.07 0.08 23.07
C LYS A 54 3.59 -0.22 22.81
N ALA A 55 2.71 0.36 23.61
CA ALA A 55 1.27 0.21 23.48
C ALA A 55 0.65 1.29 22.58
N ALA A 56 1.37 2.37 22.30
CA ALA A 56 0.87 3.44 21.45
C ALA A 56 0.53 2.90 20.05
N PRO A 57 -0.70 3.04 19.58
CA PRO A 57 -1.04 2.67 18.22
C PRO A 57 -0.30 3.58 17.24
N LEU A 58 0.27 2.99 16.20
CA LEU A 58 0.80 3.79 15.09
C LEU A 58 -0.34 4.62 14.49
N PRO A 59 -0.12 5.92 14.21
CA PRO A 59 -1.13 6.79 13.62
C PRO A 59 -1.31 6.49 12.11
N LEU A 60 -1.60 5.22 11.80
CA LEU A 60 -1.83 4.76 10.44
C LEU A 60 -3.21 5.22 9.97
N ARG A 61 -3.26 5.89 8.84
CA ARG A 61 -4.49 6.34 8.21
C ARG A 61 -4.51 6.00 6.73
N SER A 62 -5.69 6.05 6.14
CA SER A 62 -5.83 5.98 4.70
C SER A 62 -5.19 7.20 4.06
N GLU A 63 -4.45 6.99 2.98
CA GLU A 63 -3.69 8.05 2.31
C GLU A 63 -3.64 7.80 0.81
N TRP A 64 -3.67 8.88 0.05
CA TRP A 64 -3.37 8.89 -1.37
C TRP A 64 -2.00 9.53 -1.60
N PHE A 65 -1.13 8.84 -2.30
CA PHE A 65 0.22 9.28 -2.66
C PHE A 65 0.24 9.76 -4.12
N PRO A 66 0.01 11.07 -4.39
CA PRO A 66 -0.19 11.57 -5.75
C PRO A 66 1.03 11.40 -6.65
N GLY A 67 2.24 11.51 -6.10
CA GLY A 67 3.48 11.30 -6.85
C GLY A 67 3.67 9.87 -7.35
N TRP A 68 3.14 8.90 -6.60
CA TRP A 68 3.19 7.46 -6.90
C TRP A 68 1.87 6.96 -7.50
N GLN A 69 0.80 7.72 -7.36
CA GLN A 69 -0.57 7.31 -7.70
C GLN A 69 -0.98 6.00 -7.00
N VAL A 70 -0.63 5.89 -5.74
CA VAL A 70 -0.98 4.75 -4.90
C VAL A 70 -1.93 5.21 -3.82
N GLY A 71 -3.03 4.50 -3.67
CA GLY A 71 -3.96 4.64 -2.54
C GLY A 71 -3.72 3.54 -1.50
N VAL A 72 -3.79 3.90 -0.23
CA VAL A 72 -3.82 2.93 0.86
C VAL A 72 -5.05 3.22 1.69
N LEU A 73 -6.00 2.29 1.70
CA LEU A 73 -7.14 2.33 2.61
C LEU A 73 -6.81 1.47 3.84
N ARG A 74 -7.13 1.97 5.02
CA ARG A 74 -6.83 1.29 6.28
C ARG A 74 -8.05 1.21 7.16
N GLY A 75 -8.19 0.10 7.87
CA GLY A 75 -9.28 -0.12 8.80
C GLY A 75 -9.00 -1.26 9.78
N GLY A 76 -9.94 -1.48 10.70
CA GLY A 76 -9.83 -2.46 11.76
C GLY A 76 -9.10 -1.92 13.00
N GLU A 77 -9.33 -2.56 14.12
CA GLU A 77 -8.62 -2.26 15.37
C GLU A 77 -7.17 -2.76 15.33
N ALA A 78 -6.35 -2.28 16.28
CA ALA A 78 -4.89 -2.43 16.31
C ALA A 78 -4.34 -3.86 16.07
N HIS A 79 -5.12 -4.88 16.37
CA HIS A 79 -4.74 -6.28 16.16
C HIS A 79 -5.37 -6.92 14.92
N GLY A 80 -6.20 -6.19 14.20
CA GLY A 80 -6.89 -6.63 13.00
C GLY A 80 -6.54 -5.79 11.78
N HIS A 81 -5.28 -5.38 11.66
CA HIS A 81 -4.82 -4.51 10.59
C HIS A 81 -5.32 -4.99 9.23
N THR A 82 -6.17 -4.18 8.65
CA THR A 82 -6.60 -4.31 7.28
C THR A 82 -5.97 -3.17 6.48
N ALA A 83 -5.30 -3.53 5.40
CA ALA A 83 -4.74 -2.59 4.46
C ALA A 83 -5.13 -3.00 3.05
N PHE A 84 -5.68 -2.06 2.32
CA PHE A 84 -6.05 -2.21 0.93
C PHE A 84 -5.18 -1.26 0.11
N TYR A 85 -4.32 -1.81 -0.72
CA TYR A 85 -3.44 -1.05 -1.60
C TYR A 85 -4.08 -0.97 -2.98
N PHE A 86 -4.15 0.23 -3.53
CA PHE A 86 -4.68 0.53 -4.84
C PHE A 86 -3.59 1.12 -5.71
N ASN A 87 -3.28 0.49 -6.83
CA ASN A 87 -2.24 0.90 -7.75
C ASN A 87 -2.84 1.70 -8.91
N GLY A 88 -2.57 3.01 -8.93
CA GLY A 88 -2.97 3.87 -10.05
C GLY A 88 -1.82 4.29 -10.96
N TYR A 89 -0.62 3.76 -10.78
CA TYR A 89 0.54 4.17 -11.55
C TYR A 89 0.50 3.69 -13.01
N ALA A 90 1.17 4.43 -13.87
CA ALA A 90 1.37 4.06 -15.26
C ALA A 90 2.41 2.95 -15.40
N GLN A 91 2.30 2.16 -16.45
CA GLN A 91 3.27 1.14 -16.84
C GLN A 91 4.65 1.75 -17.13
N GLY A 92 5.73 1.02 -16.86
CA GLY A 92 7.10 1.37 -17.25
C GLY A 92 8.16 1.13 -16.17
N GLY A 93 9.41 1.00 -16.57
CA GLY A 93 10.54 0.72 -15.67
C GLY A 93 10.37 -0.61 -14.92
N HIS A 94 10.45 -0.56 -13.59
CA HIS A 94 10.25 -1.72 -12.73
C HIS A 94 8.76 -1.97 -12.38
N ARG A 95 7.83 -1.34 -13.09
CA ARG A 95 6.39 -1.44 -12.84
C ARG A 95 5.78 -2.60 -13.61
N HIS A 96 4.64 -3.08 -13.13
CA HIS A 96 3.86 -4.14 -13.75
C HIS A 96 2.77 -3.55 -14.67
N SER A 97 2.14 -4.40 -15.47
CA SER A 97 0.99 -4.02 -16.30
C SER A 97 -0.30 -4.24 -15.51
N ASP A 98 -0.46 -3.47 -14.42
CA ASP A 98 -1.47 -3.67 -13.37
C ASP A 98 -2.12 -2.35 -12.89
N THR A 99 -2.20 -1.35 -13.77
CA THR A 99 -2.88 -0.09 -13.43
C THR A 99 -4.31 -0.37 -13.01
N LEU A 100 -4.74 0.22 -11.89
CA LEU A 100 -5.92 -0.08 -11.11
C LEU A 100 -5.89 -1.46 -10.42
N GLY A 101 -4.72 -2.09 -10.32
CA GLY A 101 -4.50 -3.29 -9.53
C GLY A 101 -4.66 -3.05 -8.04
N ILE A 102 -4.92 -4.13 -7.31
CA ILE A 102 -5.04 -4.09 -5.85
C ILE A 102 -4.19 -5.15 -5.18
N SER A 103 -3.77 -4.85 -3.96
CA SER A 103 -3.33 -5.85 -2.98
C SER A 103 -4.12 -5.65 -1.70
N TYR A 104 -4.54 -6.73 -1.07
CA TYR A 104 -5.39 -6.69 0.10
C TYR A 104 -4.86 -7.59 1.21
N ILE A 105 -4.67 -6.99 2.37
CA ILE A 105 -4.24 -7.66 3.60
C ILE A 105 -5.37 -7.50 4.61
N ALA A 106 -5.84 -8.60 5.17
CA ALA A 106 -6.84 -8.60 6.22
C ALA A 106 -6.37 -9.45 7.40
N ARG A 107 -6.42 -8.89 8.60
CA ARG A 107 -6.00 -9.56 9.85
C ARG A 107 -4.57 -10.14 9.77
N GLY A 108 -3.67 -9.42 9.11
CA GLY A 108 -2.29 -9.85 8.91
C GLY A 108 -2.10 -10.94 7.85
N VAL A 109 -3.16 -11.36 7.16
CA VAL A 109 -3.12 -12.35 6.07
C VAL A 109 -3.27 -11.63 4.73
N GLU A 110 -2.38 -11.94 3.80
CA GLU A 110 -2.47 -11.46 2.43
C GLU A 110 -3.57 -12.22 1.68
N MET A 111 -4.67 -11.54 1.40
CA MET A 111 -5.86 -12.10 0.75
C MET A 111 -5.82 -11.95 -0.77
N ALA A 112 -5.28 -10.84 -1.24
CA ALA A 112 -5.04 -10.58 -2.66
C ALA A 112 -3.60 -10.07 -2.81
N ALA A 113 -2.73 -10.94 -3.32
CA ALA A 113 -1.31 -10.70 -3.45
C ALA A 113 -0.94 -10.12 -4.81
N ASP A 114 0.06 -9.25 -4.83
CA ASP A 114 0.91 -9.03 -5.98
C ASP A 114 2.00 -10.11 -5.98
N ARG A 115 2.25 -10.74 -7.12
CA ARG A 115 3.26 -11.80 -7.26
C ARG A 115 4.70 -11.29 -7.18
N GLY A 116 4.87 -9.98 -7.14
CA GLY A 116 6.16 -9.32 -7.01
C GLY A 116 7.05 -9.43 -8.24
N TYR A 117 8.27 -9.01 -8.08
CA TYR A 117 9.28 -8.94 -9.12
C TYR A 117 10.28 -10.08 -8.96
N ILE A 118 10.39 -10.93 -9.97
CA ILE A 118 11.34 -12.06 -9.99
C ILE A 118 12.46 -11.71 -10.97
N TRP A 119 13.65 -11.39 -10.43
CA TRP A 119 14.86 -11.15 -11.19
C TRP A 119 15.36 -12.45 -11.84
N ASP A 120 15.87 -12.34 -13.05
CA ASP A 120 16.57 -13.42 -13.76
C ASP A 120 15.80 -14.73 -13.94
N ASP A 121 14.47 -14.71 -13.73
CA ASP A 121 13.59 -15.86 -13.93
C ASP A 121 12.69 -15.63 -15.15
N PRO A 122 12.59 -16.59 -16.06
CA PRO A 122 11.67 -16.51 -17.22
C PRO A 122 10.21 -16.22 -16.83
N ARG A 123 9.79 -16.64 -15.64
CA ARG A 123 8.46 -16.36 -15.08
C ARG A 123 8.26 -14.87 -14.74
N GLY A 124 9.32 -14.08 -14.66
CA GLY A 124 9.25 -12.64 -14.43
C GLY A 124 8.42 -11.88 -15.48
N ALA A 125 8.35 -12.39 -16.71
CA ALA A 125 7.47 -11.83 -17.73
C ALA A 125 5.98 -12.03 -17.38
N TRP A 126 5.64 -13.17 -16.78
CA TRP A 126 4.28 -13.46 -16.31
C TRP A 126 3.94 -12.64 -15.07
N THR A 127 4.82 -12.61 -14.05
CA THR A 127 4.56 -11.87 -12.80
C THR A 127 4.39 -10.36 -13.02
N LYS A 128 4.96 -9.81 -14.08
CA LYS A 128 4.78 -8.40 -14.49
C LYS A 128 3.60 -8.18 -15.43
N GLY A 129 2.99 -9.26 -15.89
CA GLY A 129 1.91 -9.21 -16.87
C GLY A 129 0.55 -8.98 -16.21
N THR A 130 -0.39 -8.41 -16.96
CA THR A 130 -1.74 -8.09 -16.51
C THR A 130 -2.47 -9.27 -15.86
N LEU A 131 -2.37 -10.46 -16.45
CA LEU A 131 -3.11 -11.66 -16.03
C LEU A 131 -2.65 -12.24 -14.69
N SER A 132 -1.52 -11.79 -14.15
CA SER A 132 -1.03 -12.23 -12.83
C SER A 132 -1.50 -11.36 -11.67
N HIS A 133 -2.25 -10.31 -11.96
CA HIS A 133 -2.68 -9.31 -10.98
C HIS A 133 -4.18 -9.35 -10.71
N ASN A 134 -4.59 -8.72 -9.62
CA ASN A 134 -5.99 -8.61 -9.18
C ASN A 134 -6.66 -7.44 -9.92
N ILE A 135 -6.91 -7.62 -11.21
CA ILE A 135 -7.53 -6.62 -12.11
C ILE A 135 -8.44 -7.29 -13.13
N ALA A 136 -9.28 -6.50 -13.79
CA ALA A 136 -10.02 -6.96 -14.95
C ALA A 136 -9.13 -6.91 -16.20
N SER A 137 -9.03 -8.00 -16.93
CA SER A 137 -8.43 -8.02 -18.27
C SER A 137 -9.51 -7.98 -19.34
N VAL A 138 -9.23 -7.29 -20.45
CA VAL A 138 -10.13 -7.23 -21.60
C VAL A 138 -9.55 -8.11 -22.71
N ASP A 139 -10.37 -9.02 -23.23
CA ASP A 139 -10.01 -9.99 -24.29
C ASP A 139 -8.75 -10.84 -23.97
N GLY A 140 -8.44 -11.02 -22.67
CA GLY A 140 -7.24 -11.73 -22.25
C GLY A 140 -5.92 -11.00 -22.59
N GLN A 141 -5.99 -9.74 -22.98
CA GLN A 141 -4.84 -8.96 -23.42
C GLN A 141 -4.15 -8.25 -22.26
N LYS A 142 -2.89 -7.88 -22.50
CA LYS A 142 -2.18 -6.97 -21.58
C LYS A 142 -2.74 -5.56 -21.71
N GLN A 143 -2.73 -4.84 -20.60
CA GLN A 143 -2.97 -3.41 -20.64
C GLN A 143 -1.98 -2.70 -21.57
N ASN A 144 -2.48 -1.84 -22.42
CA ASN A 144 -1.72 -1.05 -23.38
C ASN A 144 -1.91 0.45 -23.13
N HIS A 145 -1.27 0.96 -22.10
CA HIS A 145 -1.41 2.37 -21.70
C HIS A 145 -0.03 3.01 -21.47
N ARG A 146 0.84 2.94 -22.46
CA ARG A 146 2.16 3.56 -22.39
C ARG A 146 2.03 5.02 -21.96
N ASP A 147 2.73 5.37 -20.88
CA ASP A 147 2.83 6.72 -20.32
C ASP A 147 1.50 7.38 -19.87
N ARG A 148 0.41 6.63 -19.84
CA ARG A 148 -0.87 7.16 -19.34
C ARG A 148 -1.08 6.76 -17.89
N ARG A 149 -1.19 7.76 -17.05
CA ARG A 149 -1.49 7.59 -15.63
C ARG A 149 -2.98 7.38 -15.45
N SER A 150 -3.36 6.71 -14.37
CA SER A 150 -4.75 6.75 -13.94
C SER A 150 -5.14 8.16 -13.52
N MET A 151 -6.43 8.45 -13.62
CA MET A 151 -7.04 9.66 -13.09
C MET A 151 -7.75 9.31 -11.79
N LEU A 152 -7.27 9.84 -10.67
CA LEU A 152 -7.99 9.77 -9.42
C LEU A 152 -9.28 10.59 -9.55
N GLU A 153 -10.41 9.96 -9.32
CA GLU A 153 -11.74 10.61 -9.38
C GLU A 153 -12.31 10.85 -7.98
N LEU A 154 -11.97 9.98 -7.03
CA LEU A 154 -12.43 10.10 -5.64
C LEU A 154 -11.40 9.46 -4.70
N PHE A 155 -11.06 10.18 -3.65
CA PHE A 155 -10.45 9.64 -2.45
C PHE A 155 -11.17 10.23 -1.25
N GLY A 156 -11.83 9.41 -0.46
CA GLY A 156 -12.66 9.86 0.62
C GLY A 156 -12.46 9.04 1.89
N ARG A 157 -12.63 9.71 3.01
CA ARG A 157 -12.62 9.13 4.35
C ARG A 157 -13.83 9.63 5.10
N GLY A 158 -14.61 8.72 5.64
CA GLY A 158 -15.80 9.04 6.40
C GLY A 158 -16.01 8.10 7.58
N PRO A 159 -17.01 8.37 8.41
CA PRO A 159 -17.35 7.47 9.51
C PRO A 159 -17.64 6.05 8.97
N GLY A 160 -16.74 5.11 9.30
CA GLY A 160 -16.91 3.71 8.94
C GLY A 160 -16.66 3.34 7.47
N VAL A 161 -16.19 4.28 6.63
CA VAL A 161 -15.87 3.98 5.23
C VAL A 161 -14.66 4.76 4.73
N GLU A 162 -13.79 4.06 4.03
CA GLU A 162 -12.67 4.60 3.30
C GLU A 162 -12.83 4.21 1.83
N ILE A 163 -12.67 5.15 0.89
CA ILE A 163 -12.98 4.89 -0.53
C ILE A 163 -11.92 5.49 -1.44
N VAL A 164 -11.60 4.77 -2.52
CA VAL A 164 -10.80 5.27 -3.64
C VAL A 164 -11.47 4.88 -4.96
N GLN A 165 -11.51 5.81 -5.90
CA GLN A 165 -11.95 5.55 -7.26
C GLN A 165 -10.99 6.20 -8.24
N ALA A 166 -10.60 5.44 -9.26
CA ALA A 166 -9.82 5.96 -10.37
C ALA A 166 -10.24 5.31 -11.68
N ALA A 167 -9.97 6.01 -12.77
CA ALA A 167 -10.12 5.52 -14.13
C ALA A 167 -8.77 5.52 -14.86
N ALA A 168 -8.63 4.66 -15.85
CA ALA A 168 -7.44 4.57 -16.68
C ALA A 168 -7.83 4.28 -18.14
N LEU A 169 -6.97 4.70 -19.06
CA LEU A 169 -7.07 4.33 -20.48
C LEU A 169 -6.19 3.09 -20.72
N ALA A 170 -6.56 1.98 -20.15
CA ALA A 170 -5.75 0.77 -20.12
C ALA A 170 -5.88 -0.09 -21.39
N TYR A 171 -6.97 0.07 -22.12
CA TYR A 171 -7.28 -0.67 -23.34
C TYR A 171 -7.87 0.27 -24.39
N GLU A 172 -7.48 0.10 -25.65
CA GLU A 172 -7.98 0.94 -26.77
C GLU A 172 -9.46 0.66 -27.09
N GLN A 173 -9.90 -0.56 -26.82
CA GLN A 173 -11.28 -1.01 -27.06
C GLN A 173 -12.23 -0.72 -25.89
N CYS A 174 -11.78 -0.02 -24.84
CA CYS A 174 -12.60 0.36 -23.70
C CYS A 174 -12.70 1.87 -23.58
N ASP A 175 -13.90 2.40 -23.65
CA ASP A 175 -14.18 3.81 -23.35
C ASP A 175 -14.20 4.08 -21.85
N LEU A 176 -14.47 3.04 -21.07
CA LEU A 176 -14.46 3.10 -19.61
C LEU A 176 -13.67 1.94 -19.01
N TYR A 177 -12.63 2.24 -18.27
CA TYR A 177 -11.89 1.29 -17.43
C TYR A 177 -11.70 1.93 -16.06
N ARG A 178 -12.63 1.63 -15.12
CA ARG A 178 -12.75 2.32 -13.83
C ARG A 178 -12.89 1.33 -12.69
N ARG A 179 -12.21 1.59 -11.60
CA ARG A 179 -12.33 0.80 -10.38
C ARG A 179 -12.65 1.69 -9.19
N THR A 180 -13.60 1.24 -8.40
CA THR A 180 -13.96 1.84 -7.11
C THR A 180 -13.76 0.79 -6.04
N CYS A 181 -12.93 1.09 -5.05
CA CYS A 181 -12.69 0.23 -3.91
C CYS A 181 -13.09 0.96 -2.64
N ALA A 182 -13.82 0.29 -1.77
CA ALA A 182 -14.18 0.80 -0.46
C ALA A 182 -13.80 -0.21 0.62
N LEU A 183 -13.26 0.28 1.71
CA LEU A 183 -13.04 -0.47 2.95
C LEU A 183 -14.07 0.00 3.95
N VAL A 184 -14.96 -0.89 4.34
CA VAL A 184 -16.07 -0.60 5.24
C VAL A 184 -15.80 -1.19 6.60
N GLN A 185 -15.91 -0.35 7.63
CA GLN A 185 -15.77 -0.77 9.02
C GLN A 185 -17.12 -1.21 9.56
N ARG A 186 -17.13 -2.35 10.20
CA ARG A 186 -18.31 -2.90 10.87
C ARG A 186 -18.40 -2.40 12.31
N THR A 187 -19.59 -2.45 12.87
CA THR A 187 -19.82 -2.09 14.28
C THR A 187 -19.16 -3.03 15.28
N ASP A 188 -18.81 -4.24 14.87
CA ASP A 188 -18.07 -5.23 15.68
C ASP A 188 -16.54 -5.08 15.59
N GLY A 189 -16.04 -3.98 15.02
CA GLY A 189 -14.60 -3.73 14.83
C GLY A 189 -13.97 -4.44 13.62
N GLY A 190 -14.72 -5.29 12.93
CA GLY A 190 -14.29 -5.94 11.70
C GLY A 190 -14.33 -5.00 10.49
N THR A 191 -13.70 -5.43 9.40
CA THR A 191 -13.74 -4.71 8.12
C THR A 191 -14.06 -5.66 6.99
N TYR A 192 -14.62 -5.14 5.91
CA TYR A 192 -14.71 -5.82 4.62
C TYR A 192 -14.42 -4.86 3.49
N ALA A 193 -13.90 -5.39 2.40
CA ALA A 193 -13.64 -4.63 1.18
C ALA A 193 -14.78 -4.82 0.18
N VAL A 194 -15.13 -3.75 -0.51
CA VAL A 194 -16.05 -3.76 -1.64
C VAL A 194 -15.30 -3.26 -2.86
N ASP A 195 -15.43 -3.97 -3.95
CA ASP A 195 -14.70 -3.71 -5.19
C ASP A 195 -15.68 -3.70 -6.37
N PHE A 196 -15.75 -2.57 -7.06
CA PHE A 196 -16.53 -2.39 -8.27
C PHE A 196 -15.59 -2.07 -9.44
N PHE A 197 -15.50 -2.99 -10.38
CA PHE A 197 -14.80 -2.75 -11.63
C PHE A 197 -15.82 -2.54 -12.75
N ARG A 198 -15.76 -1.39 -13.42
CA ARG A 198 -16.66 -1.02 -14.51
C ARG A 198 -15.90 -0.89 -15.82
N LEU A 199 -16.41 -1.57 -16.82
CA LEU A 199 -15.88 -1.60 -18.17
C LEU A 199 -17.00 -1.22 -19.15
N ALA A 200 -16.68 -0.43 -20.16
CA ALA A 200 -17.53 -0.13 -21.31
C ALA A 200 -16.69 0.17 -22.55
#